data_c6548d54af0bb8b9632c9dfa90a795d0
#
_entry.id   c6548d54af0bb8b9632c9dfa90a795d0
#
_cell.length_a   1.000
_cell.length_b   1.000
_cell.length_c   1.000
_cell.angle_alpha   90.00
_cell.angle_beta   90.00
_cell.angle_gamma   90.00
#
_symmetry.space_group_name_H-M   'P 1'
#
loop_
_entity.id
_entity.type
_entity.pdbx_description
1 polymer ?
#
loop_
_entity_poly.entity_id
_entity_poly.type
_entity_poly.pdbx_seq_one_letter_code
_entity_poly.pdbx_strand_id
1 'polypeptide(L)'
;WKHRRQRQMCIRDRKIGSSNNSPIAAFENTKLKKFGFQFHPEVTHTDQGQKILKAFVRDICGCKGKWRPKNIVNSLIEDIRKQVGNKKVLLGISGGVDSSVVAALLSKAIGKNLECIFVDNGLLRKGETDQVKRDLKRGLKLNINFSDSENLFLKNLKGESNPEKKRKIIGKTFIDVFIKETKKLKNISFLAQGTIY
;
A
#
# COMPACT_ATOMS: atom_id res chain seq x y z
N TRP A 1 -30.78 15.06 15.44
CA TRP A 1 -29.87 14.08 14.82
C TRP A 1 -30.54 12.71 14.55
N LYS A 2 -31.27 12.15 15.52
CA LYS A 2 -32.00 10.89 15.34
C LYS A 2 -33.05 10.95 14.20
N HIS A 3 -33.75 12.09 14.04
CA HIS A 3 -34.78 12.23 13.01
C HIS A 3 -34.25 12.48 11.58
N ARG A 4 -33.03 12.94 11.42
CA ARG A 4 -32.46 13.22 10.08
C ARG A 4 -32.06 11.95 9.33
N ARG A 5 -31.64 10.89 10.05
CA ARG A 5 -31.29 9.59 9.44
C ARG A 5 -32.53 8.78 8.99
N GLN A 6 -33.67 8.96 9.67
CA GLN A 6 -34.92 8.27 9.32
C GLN A 6 -35.65 8.87 8.11
N ARG A 7 -35.39 10.14 7.76
CA ARG A 7 -36.05 10.81 6.62
C ARG A 7 -35.46 10.45 5.24
N GLN A 8 -34.36 9.70 5.19
CA GLN A 8 -33.71 9.33 3.92
C GLN A 8 -34.13 7.94 3.41
N MET A 9 -34.97 7.22 4.13
CA MET A 9 -35.55 5.98 3.61
C MET A 9 -36.66 6.35 2.60
N CYS A 10 -36.34 6.17 1.32
CA CYS A 10 -37.34 6.31 0.27
C CYS A 10 -38.48 5.32 0.51
N ILE A 11 -39.73 5.73 0.25
CA ILE A 11 -40.94 4.88 0.36
C ILE A 11 -40.80 3.53 -0.39
N ARG A 12 -39.80 3.39 -1.24
CA ARG A 12 -39.50 2.18 -2.04
C ARG A 12 -38.41 1.28 -1.42
N ASP A 13 -37.83 1.68 -0.30
CA ASP A 13 -36.83 0.88 0.37
C ASP A 13 -37.51 -0.11 1.31
N ARG A 14 -37.07 -1.35 1.29
CA ARG A 14 -37.58 -2.42 2.15
C ARG A 14 -36.63 -2.66 3.32
N LYS A 15 -37.17 -2.65 4.54
CA LYS A 15 -36.40 -3.08 5.72
C LYS A 15 -36.19 -4.59 5.65
N ILE A 16 -34.94 -5.03 5.75
CA ILE A 16 -34.55 -6.46 5.74
C ILE A 16 -33.88 -6.93 7.04
N GLY A 17 -33.59 -6.00 7.96
CA GLY A 17 -33.06 -6.32 9.28
C GLY A 17 -33.33 -5.26 10.32
N SER A 18 -33.47 -5.71 11.58
CA SER A 18 -33.62 -4.85 12.75
C SER A 18 -32.96 -5.49 13.97
N SER A 19 -32.65 -4.68 14.97
CA SER A 19 -32.23 -5.11 16.30
C SER A 19 -32.93 -4.27 17.35
N ASN A 20 -32.79 -4.66 18.63
CA ASN A 20 -33.39 -3.93 19.76
C ASN A 20 -32.99 -2.45 19.79
N ASN A 21 -31.74 -2.16 19.38
CA ASN A 21 -31.17 -0.80 19.39
C ASN A 21 -31.24 -0.09 18.03
N SER A 22 -31.63 -0.80 16.96
CA SER A 22 -31.73 -0.25 15.63
C SER A 22 -32.98 -0.77 14.91
N PRO A 23 -34.05 0.03 14.81
CA PRO A 23 -35.28 -0.35 14.09
C PRO A 23 -35.03 -0.69 12.61
N ILE A 24 -33.96 -0.14 12.03
CA ILE A 24 -33.52 -0.38 10.65
C ILE A 24 -32.04 -0.68 10.68
N ALA A 25 -31.67 -1.94 10.91
CA ALA A 25 -30.29 -2.40 10.88
C ALA A 25 -29.83 -2.73 9.45
N ALA A 26 -30.77 -3.08 8.56
CA ALA A 26 -30.50 -3.33 7.17
C ALA A 26 -31.72 -2.98 6.30
N PHE A 27 -31.45 -2.48 5.09
CA PHE A 27 -32.50 -2.17 4.11
C PHE A 27 -32.03 -2.49 2.69
N GLU A 28 -32.98 -2.65 1.78
CA GLU A 28 -32.71 -2.83 0.35
C GLU A 28 -33.68 -2.05 -0.53
N ASN A 29 -33.19 -1.69 -1.71
CA ASN A 29 -34.00 -1.26 -2.86
C ASN A 29 -33.60 -2.12 -4.06
N THR A 30 -34.38 -3.16 -4.32
CA THR A 30 -34.09 -4.15 -5.37
C THR A 30 -34.12 -3.53 -6.78
N LYS A 31 -35.01 -2.55 -7.04
CA LYS A 31 -35.06 -1.86 -8.32
C LYS A 31 -33.82 -1.05 -8.62
N LEU A 32 -33.28 -0.37 -7.62
CA LEU A 32 -32.08 0.44 -7.75
C LEU A 32 -30.80 -0.34 -7.42
N LYS A 33 -30.92 -1.63 -7.04
CA LYS A 33 -29.81 -2.48 -6.56
C LYS A 33 -29.00 -1.82 -5.45
N LYS A 34 -29.67 -1.15 -4.52
CA LYS A 34 -29.06 -0.49 -3.35
C LYS A 34 -29.33 -1.31 -2.09
N PHE A 35 -28.27 -1.53 -1.33
CA PHE A 35 -28.32 -2.28 -0.06
C PHE A 35 -27.56 -1.48 0.98
N GLY A 36 -28.10 -1.42 2.19
CA GLY A 36 -27.47 -0.69 3.29
C GLY A 36 -27.49 -1.48 4.57
N PHE A 37 -26.39 -1.43 5.31
CA PHE A 37 -26.23 -2.03 6.64
C PHE A 37 -25.79 -0.97 7.63
N GLN A 38 -26.25 -1.06 8.88
CA GLN A 38 -25.75 -0.25 10.00
C GLN A 38 -24.68 -0.97 10.80
N PHE A 39 -24.39 -2.19 10.46
CA PHE A 39 -23.32 -3.01 11.04
C PHE A 39 -22.24 -3.32 9.99
N HIS A 40 -21.12 -3.81 10.46
CA HIS A 40 -19.95 -4.13 9.64
C HIS A 40 -19.95 -5.63 9.30
N PRO A 41 -20.33 -6.05 8.09
CA PRO A 41 -20.33 -7.46 7.71
C PRO A 41 -18.91 -8.05 7.55
N GLU A 42 -17.89 -7.20 7.39
CA GLU A 42 -16.49 -7.61 7.20
C GLU A 42 -15.77 -8.01 8.50
N VAL A 43 -16.28 -7.62 9.67
CA VAL A 43 -15.59 -7.89 10.94
C VAL A 43 -15.84 -9.32 11.44
N THR A 44 -14.87 -9.86 12.17
CA THR A 44 -14.87 -11.27 12.62
C THR A 44 -16.03 -11.65 13.55
N HIS A 45 -16.57 -10.70 14.29
CA HIS A 45 -17.68 -10.91 15.24
C HIS A 45 -19.07 -10.64 14.64
N THR A 46 -19.16 -10.37 13.34
CA THR A 46 -20.46 -10.39 12.64
C THR A 46 -20.72 -11.82 12.14
N ASP A 47 -21.67 -12.50 12.80
CA ASP A 47 -22.08 -13.82 12.40
C ASP A 47 -22.53 -13.84 10.93
N GLN A 48 -21.99 -14.78 10.17
CA GLN A 48 -22.30 -14.96 8.75
C GLN A 48 -21.99 -13.74 7.85
N GLY A 49 -21.21 -12.75 8.32
CA GLY A 49 -20.85 -11.55 7.54
C GLY A 49 -20.25 -11.91 6.18
N GLN A 50 -19.40 -12.95 6.11
CA GLN A 50 -18.84 -13.45 4.85
C GLN A 50 -19.90 -13.98 3.86
N LYS A 51 -21.01 -14.57 4.37
CA LYS A 51 -22.11 -15.01 3.49
C LYS A 51 -22.85 -13.81 2.90
N ILE A 52 -23.06 -12.76 3.70
CA ILE A 52 -23.69 -11.51 3.24
C ILE A 52 -22.85 -10.88 2.13
N LEU A 53 -21.52 -10.71 2.36
CA LEU A 53 -20.61 -10.16 1.36
C LEU A 53 -20.56 -11.02 0.09
N LYS A 54 -20.52 -12.34 0.25
CA LYS A 54 -20.51 -13.26 -0.90
C LYS A 54 -21.81 -13.19 -1.72
N ALA A 55 -22.96 -13.16 -1.07
CA ALA A 55 -24.25 -13.00 -1.75
C ALA A 55 -24.31 -11.67 -2.49
N PHE A 56 -23.90 -10.56 -1.86
CA PHE A 56 -23.86 -9.27 -2.53
C PHE A 56 -22.96 -9.28 -3.78
N VAL A 57 -21.73 -9.76 -3.64
CA VAL A 57 -20.75 -9.73 -4.73
C VAL A 57 -21.15 -10.70 -5.87
N ARG A 58 -21.61 -11.91 -5.53
CA ARG A 58 -21.89 -12.94 -6.56
C ARG A 58 -23.29 -12.86 -7.10
N ASP A 59 -24.30 -12.80 -6.22
CA ASP A 59 -25.68 -12.96 -6.63
C ASP A 59 -26.28 -11.63 -7.09
N ILE A 60 -25.93 -10.53 -6.41
CA ILE A 60 -26.45 -9.20 -6.75
C ILE A 60 -25.60 -8.51 -7.82
N CYS A 61 -24.27 -8.46 -7.61
CA CYS A 61 -23.35 -7.81 -8.56
C CYS A 61 -22.97 -8.70 -9.74
N GLY A 62 -23.24 -10.01 -9.69
CA GLY A 62 -22.94 -10.96 -10.76
C GLY A 62 -21.43 -11.19 -10.99
N CYS A 63 -20.59 -10.91 -9.99
CA CYS A 63 -19.15 -11.06 -10.12
C CYS A 63 -18.73 -12.55 -10.22
N LYS A 64 -18.10 -12.92 -11.32
CA LYS A 64 -17.75 -14.32 -11.63
C LYS A 64 -16.46 -14.83 -10.94
N GLY A 65 -15.84 -14.02 -10.05
CA GLY A 65 -14.65 -14.43 -9.30
C GLY A 65 -13.41 -14.72 -10.18
N LYS A 66 -13.31 -14.09 -11.35
CA LYS A 66 -12.16 -14.24 -12.26
C LYS A 66 -10.91 -13.53 -11.76
N TRP A 67 -11.08 -12.60 -10.84
CA TRP A 67 -10.01 -11.86 -10.22
C TRP A 67 -9.25 -12.76 -9.23
N ARG A 68 -7.99 -13.04 -9.51
CA ARG A 68 -7.10 -13.84 -8.66
C ARG A 68 -5.78 -13.10 -8.49
N PRO A 69 -5.18 -13.07 -7.29
CA PRO A 69 -3.91 -12.39 -7.04
C PRO A 69 -2.79 -12.79 -8.02
N LYS A 70 -2.70 -14.06 -8.38
CA LYS A 70 -1.71 -14.57 -9.37
C LYS A 70 -1.86 -13.91 -10.74
N ASN A 71 -3.07 -13.68 -11.20
CA ASN A 71 -3.32 -13.06 -12.51
C ASN A 71 -2.93 -11.59 -12.49
N ILE A 72 -3.14 -10.90 -11.34
CA ILE A 72 -2.75 -9.50 -11.17
C ILE A 72 -1.24 -9.35 -11.21
N VAL A 73 -0.51 -10.19 -10.48
CA VAL A 73 0.96 -10.16 -10.48
C VAL A 73 1.50 -10.30 -11.91
N ASN A 74 0.97 -11.24 -12.70
CA ASN A 74 1.39 -11.43 -14.08
C ASN A 74 1.05 -10.22 -14.96
N SER A 75 -0.17 -9.67 -14.84
CA SER A 75 -0.57 -8.47 -15.57
C SER A 75 0.33 -7.27 -15.22
N LEU A 76 0.58 -7.04 -13.93
CA LEU A 76 1.48 -5.96 -13.49
C LEU A 76 2.90 -6.11 -14.04
N ILE A 77 3.44 -7.33 -14.07
CA ILE A 77 4.76 -7.59 -14.64
C ILE A 77 4.79 -7.27 -16.14
N GLU A 78 3.75 -7.65 -16.88
CA GLU A 78 3.64 -7.34 -18.31
C GLU A 78 3.50 -5.84 -18.57
N ASP A 79 2.69 -5.14 -17.77
CA ASP A 79 2.50 -3.71 -17.89
C ASP A 79 3.80 -2.94 -17.58
N ILE A 80 4.52 -3.36 -16.52
CA ILE A 80 5.85 -2.81 -16.20
C ILE A 80 6.83 -3.02 -17.38
N ARG A 81 6.86 -4.23 -17.96
CA ARG A 81 7.73 -4.51 -19.11
C ARG A 81 7.41 -3.63 -20.31
N LYS A 82 6.14 -3.44 -20.62
CA LYS A 82 5.70 -2.56 -21.71
C LYS A 82 6.10 -1.10 -21.47
N GLN A 83 5.91 -0.62 -20.23
CA GLN A 83 6.20 0.76 -19.87
C GLN A 83 7.69 1.07 -19.82
N VAL A 84 8.48 0.18 -19.23
CA VAL A 84 9.91 0.41 -18.99
C VAL A 84 10.77 0.03 -20.19
N GLY A 85 10.43 -1.04 -20.89
CA GLY A 85 11.25 -1.58 -21.97
C GLY A 85 12.66 -1.94 -21.48
N ASN A 86 13.67 -1.47 -22.21
CA ASN A 86 15.08 -1.71 -21.88
C ASN A 86 15.73 -0.63 -20.99
N LYS A 87 14.92 0.30 -20.47
CA LYS A 87 15.43 1.42 -19.64
C LYS A 87 15.67 0.98 -18.21
N LYS A 88 16.51 1.74 -17.50
CA LYS A 88 16.77 1.49 -16.07
C LYS A 88 15.76 2.20 -15.17
N VAL A 89 15.37 1.50 -14.12
CA VAL A 89 14.48 1.97 -13.05
C VAL A 89 15.27 2.06 -11.76
N LEU A 90 15.12 3.17 -11.06
CA LEU A 90 15.61 3.36 -9.70
C LEU A 90 14.47 3.17 -8.71
N LEU A 91 14.70 2.41 -7.66
CA LEU A 91 13.76 2.20 -6.55
C LEU A 91 14.41 2.57 -5.22
N GLY A 92 13.75 3.44 -4.45
CA GLY A 92 14.06 3.64 -3.04
C GLY A 92 13.46 2.50 -2.20
N ILE A 93 14.31 1.76 -1.48
CA ILE A 93 13.88 0.67 -0.59
C ILE A 93 14.00 1.12 0.85
N SER A 94 12.90 0.97 1.62
CA SER A 94 12.87 1.25 3.06
C SER A 94 13.01 0.00 3.94
N GLY A 95 12.94 -1.20 3.36
CA GLY A 95 12.82 -2.46 4.10
C GLY A 95 11.40 -2.80 4.55
N GLY A 96 10.43 -1.90 4.35
CA GLY A 96 9.00 -2.17 4.59
C GLY A 96 8.39 -3.08 3.53
N VAL A 97 7.21 -3.64 3.84
CA VAL A 97 6.49 -4.59 2.97
C VAL A 97 6.24 -4.01 1.58
N ASP A 98 5.75 -2.76 1.51
CA ASP A 98 5.35 -2.15 0.24
C ASP A 98 6.53 -1.99 -0.72
N SER A 99 7.65 -1.42 -0.25
CA SER A 99 8.86 -1.26 -1.05
C SER A 99 9.45 -2.60 -1.48
N SER A 100 9.32 -3.63 -0.64
CA SER A 100 9.79 -4.99 -0.95
C SER A 100 8.93 -5.67 -2.00
N VAL A 101 7.60 -5.47 -1.98
CA VAL A 101 6.69 -5.97 -3.01
C VAL A 101 6.97 -5.30 -4.35
N VAL A 102 7.16 -3.97 -4.37
CA VAL A 102 7.54 -3.24 -5.59
C VAL A 102 8.89 -3.74 -6.12
N ALA A 103 9.88 -3.95 -5.25
CA ALA A 103 11.18 -4.51 -5.63
C ALA A 103 11.05 -5.90 -6.27
N ALA A 104 10.22 -6.77 -5.69
CA ALA A 104 9.99 -8.12 -6.21
C ALA A 104 9.30 -8.10 -7.58
N LEU A 105 8.31 -7.23 -7.79
CA LEU A 105 7.62 -7.07 -9.07
C LEU A 105 8.57 -6.53 -10.15
N LEU A 106 9.31 -5.47 -9.84
CA LEU A 106 10.27 -4.86 -10.75
C LEU A 106 11.41 -5.83 -11.08
N SER A 107 11.95 -6.55 -10.09
CA SER A 107 12.98 -7.57 -10.32
C SER A 107 12.53 -8.64 -11.31
N LYS A 108 11.28 -9.12 -11.18
CA LYS A 108 10.70 -10.11 -12.11
C LYS A 108 10.40 -9.52 -13.49
N ALA A 109 10.07 -8.24 -13.55
CA ALA A 109 9.73 -7.59 -14.81
C ALA A 109 10.95 -7.22 -15.64
N ILE A 110 11.96 -6.57 -15.03
CA ILE A 110 13.08 -5.90 -15.72
C ILE A 110 14.47 -6.39 -15.28
N GLY A 111 14.56 -7.27 -14.28
CA GLY A 111 15.80 -7.93 -13.86
C GLY A 111 16.94 -6.95 -13.57
N LYS A 112 18.03 -7.06 -14.34
CA LYS A 112 19.26 -6.26 -14.17
C LYS A 112 19.09 -4.75 -14.40
N ASN A 113 17.97 -4.34 -14.98
CA ASN A 113 17.65 -2.91 -15.21
C ASN A 113 17.07 -2.23 -13.95
N LEU A 114 16.90 -2.98 -12.86
CA LEU A 114 16.50 -2.44 -11.57
C LEU A 114 17.74 -2.07 -10.73
N GLU A 115 17.84 -0.80 -10.37
CA GLU A 115 18.80 -0.28 -9.39
C GLU A 115 18.03 0.09 -8.12
N CYS A 116 18.55 -0.30 -6.97
CA CYS A 116 17.91 0.00 -5.68
C CYS A 116 18.84 0.83 -4.81
N ILE A 117 18.27 1.79 -4.05
CA ILE A 117 18.99 2.54 -3.03
C ILE A 117 18.29 2.31 -1.69
N PHE A 118 19.06 1.88 -0.71
CA PHE A 118 18.67 1.82 0.70
C PHE A 118 19.46 2.87 1.47
N VAL A 119 18.77 3.78 2.13
CA VAL A 119 19.37 4.82 2.97
C VAL A 119 19.24 4.42 4.42
N ASP A 120 20.38 4.12 5.07
CA ASP A 120 20.43 3.95 6.51
C ASP A 120 20.50 5.33 7.16
N ASN A 121 19.42 5.70 7.82
CA ASN A 121 19.29 7.00 8.47
C ASN A 121 19.62 6.97 9.98
N GLY A 122 20.02 5.82 10.52
CA GLY A 122 20.30 5.64 11.94
C GLY A 122 19.07 5.70 12.86
N LEU A 123 17.86 5.77 12.30
CA LEU A 123 16.59 5.84 13.04
C LEU A 123 15.81 4.54 12.98
N LEU A 124 16.38 3.51 12.41
CA LEU A 124 15.80 2.17 12.32
C LEU A 124 15.92 1.44 13.68
N ARG A 125 15.15 0.37 13.84
CA ARG A 125 15.24 -0.46 15.03
C ARG A 125 16.60 -1.17 15.09
N LYS A 126 17.07 -1.50 16.30
CA LYS A 126 18.32 -2.24 16.51
C LYS A 126 18.33 -3.53 15.67
N GLY A 127 19.33 -3.68 14.82
CA GLY A 127 19.51 -4.84 13.95
C GLY A 127 18.63 -4.86 12.69
N GLU A 128 17.74 -3.91 12.49
CA GLU A 128 16.83 -3.85 11.32
C GLU A 128 17.60 -3.62 10.02
N THR A 129 18.59 -2.75 10.02
CA THR A 129 19.47 -2.53 8.86
C THR A 129 20.14 -3.82 8.39
N ASP A 130 20.67 -4.61 9.31
CA ASP A 130 21.35 -5.88 8.97
C ASP A 130 20.33 -6.94 8.50
N GLN A 131 19.16 -6.96 9.08
CA GLN A 131 18.07 -7.81 8.62
C GLN A 131 17.67 -7.46 7.20
N VAL A 132 17.39 -6.19 6.92
CA VAL A 132 17.04 -5.71 5.58
C VAL A 132 18.14 -6.03 4.57
N LYS A 133 19.41 -5.81 4.93
CA LYS A 133 20.56 -6.19 4.08
C LYS A 133 20.55 -7.67 3.73
N ARG A 134 20.32 -8.54 4.72
CA ARG A 134 20.27 -10.00 4.50
C ARG A 134 19.08 -10.40 3.64
N ASP A 135 17.89 -9.91 3.96
CA ASP A 135 16.63 -10.32 3.30
C ASP A 135 16.61 -9.89 1.84
N LEU A 136 17.01 -8.66 1.56
CA LEU A 136 17.04 -8.13 0.20
C LEU A 136 18.13 -8.76 -0.68
N LYS A 137 19.34 -9.01 -0.13
CA LYS A 137 20.41 -9.66 -0.89
C LYS A 137 20.13 -11.13 -1.17
N ARG A 138 19.64 -11.88 -0.16
CA ARG A 138 19.39 -13.33 -0.30
C ARG A 138 18.08 -13.64 -1.02
N GLY A 139 17.02 -12.89 -0.73
CA GLY A 139 15.67 -13.19 -1.23
C GLY A 139 15.43 -12.74 -2.66
N LEU A 140 15.90 -11.58 -3.05
CA LEU A 140 15.54 -10.97 -4.33
C LEU A 140 16.71 -10.83 -5.31
N LYS A 141 17.95 -11.13 -4.90
CA LYS A 141 19.18 -10.97 -5.71
C LYS A 141 19.28 -9.59 -6.38
N LEU A 142 18.87 -8.55 -5.66
CA LEU A 142 18.82 -7.18 -6.16
C LEU A 142 20.19 -6.52 -6.14
N ASN A 143 20.44 -5.64 -7.11
CA ASN A 143 21.54 -4.71 -7.06
C ASN A 143 21.15 -3.54 -6.15
N ILE A 144 21.69 -3.51 -4.93
CA ILE A 144 21.31 -2.53 -3.91
C ILE A 144 22.52 -1.73 -3.48
N ASN A 145 22.42 -0.42 -3.67
CA ASN A 145 23.37 0.56 -3.13
C ASN A 145 22.94 0.94 -1.71
N PHE A 146 23.76 0.59 -0.73
CA PHE A 146 23.53 0.94 0.66
C PHE A 146 24.26 2.26 0.98
N SER A 147 23.50 3.27 1.37
CA SER A 147 24.03 4.55 1.83
C SER A 147 23.96 4.62 3.36
N ASP A 148 25.09 4.58 4.02
CA ASP A 148 25.20 4.87 5.44
C ASP A 148 25.20 6.39 5.62
N SER A 149 24.12 6.90 6.17
CA SER A 149 23.89 8.33 6.37
C SER A 149 23.52 8.69 7.81
N GLU A 150 23.64 7.73 8.76
CA GLU A 150 23.30 7.89 10.17
C GLU A 150 23.83 9.19 10.75
N ASN A 151 25.13 9.44 10.64
CA ASN A 151 25.77 10.62 11.19
C ASN A 151 25.19 11.93 10.65
N LEU A 152 24.81 11.96 9.37
CA LEU A 152 24.20 13.12 8.74
C LEU A 152 22.81 13.40 9.30
N PHE A 153 21.99 12.36 9.43
CA PHE A 153 20.65 12.50 10.00
C PHE A 153 20.68 12.92 11.45
N LEU A 154 21.51 12.29 12.27
CA LEU A 154 21.65 12.63 13.68
C LEU A 154 22.17 14.07 13.87
N LYS A 155 23.13 14.49 13.05
CA LYS A 155 23.64 15.87 13.06
C LYS A 155 22.53 16.88 12.75
N ASN A 156 21.73 16.62 11.72
CA ASN A 156 20.66 17.53 11.30
C ASN A 156 19.49 17.59 12.31
N LEU A 157 19.29 16.51 13.07
CA LEU A 157 18.26 16.43 14.11
C LEU A 157 18.68 16.98 15.47
N LYS A 158 19.99 17.26 15.66
CA LYS A 158 20.53 17.68 16.95
C LYS A 158 19.83 18.95 17.45
N GLY A 159 19.29 18.87 18.67
CA GLY A 159 18.62 20.00 19.35
C GLY A 159 17.17 20.24 18.93
N GLU A 160 16.63 19.53 17.92
CA GLU A 160 15.23 19.68 17.58
C GLU A 160 14.36 18.76 18.44
N SER A 161 13.37 19.31 19.14
CA SER A 161 12.42 18.57 19.98
C SER A 161 11.04 18.45 19.33
N ASN A 162 10.67 19.37 18.45
CA ASN A 162 9.35 19.40 17.83
C ASN A 162 9.16 18.27 16.81
N PRO A 163 8.15 17.38 16.98
CA PRO A 163 7.96 16.21 16.10
C PRO A 163 7.74 16.57 14.63
N GLU A 164 7.02 17.65 14.34
CA GLU A 164 6.72 18.07 12.98
C GLU A 164 7.96 18.61 12.27
N LYS A 165 8.81 19.38 12.99
CA LYS A 165 10.09 19.83 12.45
C LYS A 165 11.04 18.65 12.22
N LYS A 166 11.09 17.66 13.14
CA LYS A 166 11.86 16.44 12.94
C LYS A 166 11.48 15.73 11.65
N ARG A 167 10.16 15.53 11.38
CA ARG A 167 9.69 14.91 10.12
C ARG A 167 10.18 15.66 8.89
N LYS A 168 10.10 16.99 8.90
CA LYS A 168 10.57 17.83 7.78
C LYS A 168 12.08 17.72 7.58
N ILE A 169 12.87 17.70 8.66
CA ILE A 169 14.32 17.55 8.61
C ILE A 169 14.67 16.16 8.05
N ILE A 170 14.04 15.10 8.56
CA ILE A 170 14.26 13.74 8.09
C ILE A 170 13.92 13.62 6.59
N GLY A 171 12.75 14.11 6.20
CA GLY A 171 12.32 14.07 4.80
C GLY A 171 13.28 14.80 3.87
N LYS A 172 13.68 16.03 4.23
CA LYS A 172 14.65 16.82 3.45
C LYS A 172 16.00 16.09 3.35
N THR A 173 16.55 15.65 4.48
CA THR A 173 17.85 14.95 4.51
C THR A 173 17.80 13.67 3.67
N PHE A 174 16.67 12.94 3.74
CA PHE A 174 16.48 11.74 2.91
C PHE A 174 16.55 12.06 1.41
N ILE A 175 15.84 13.09 0.97
CA ILE A 175 15.85 13.51 -0.43
C ILE A 175 17.24 13.95 -0.87
N ASP A 176 17.95 14.71 -0.05
CA ASP A 176 19.32 15.19 -0.36
C ASP A 176 20.29 14.01 -0.52
N VAL A 177 20.24 13.03 0.38
CA VAL A 177 21.04 11.79 0.30
C VAL A 177 20.65 10.97 -0.93
N PHE A 178 19.35 10.81 -1.17
CA PHE A 178 18.86 10.03 -2.30
C PHE A 178 19.32 10.63 -3.65
N ILE A 179 19.22 11.94 -3.80
CA ILE A 179 19.71 12.66 -4.99
C ILE A 179 21.22 12.48 -5.16
N LYS A 180 21.99 12.57 -4.06
CA LYS A 180 23.44 12.36 -4.10
C LYS A 180 23.79 10.95 -4.57
N GLU A 181 23.11 9.93 -4.04
CA GLU A 181 23.33 8.54 -4.45
C GLU A 181 22.89 8.29 -5.90
N THR A 182 21.79 8.91 -6.34
CA THR A 182 21.28 8.80 -7.72
C THR A 182 22.29 9.34 -8.73
N LYS A 183 23.02 10.41 -8.40
CA LYS A 183 24.05 10.99 -9.29
C LYS A 183 25.21 10.03 -9.58
N LYS A 184 25.44 9.02 -8.74
CA LYS A 184 26.46 7.98 -8.97
C LYS A 184 26.00 6.94 -10.00
N LEU A 185 24.70 6.86 -10.27
CA LEU A 185 24.10 5.91 -11.19
C LEU A 185 23.96 6.52 -12.58
N LYS A 186 24.21 5.71 -13.62
CA LYS A 186 24.12 6.17 -15.01
C LYS A 186 22.88 5.60 -15.69
N ASN A 187 22.29 6.40 -16.58
CA ASN A 187 21.20 5.99 -17.47
C ASN A 187 19.90 5.59 -16.75
N ILE A 188 19.59 6.21 -15.61
CA ILE A 188 18.29 6.04 -14.94
C ILE A 188 17.24 6.83 -15.70
N SER A 189 16.14 6.18 -16.09
CA SER A 189 15.03 6.80 -16.83
C SER A 189 13.75 6.89 -16.03
N PHE A 190 13.58 6.04 -15.01
CA PHE A 190 12.38 5.98 -14.18
C PHE A 190 12.73 5.94 -12.72
N LEU A 191 11.88 6.57 -11.89
CA LEU A 191 11.86 6.42 -10.45
C LEU A 191 10.61 5.62 -10.06
N ALA A 192 10.80 4.53 -9.32
CA ALA A 192 9.72 3.76 -8.74
C ALA A 192 9.60 4.04 -7.24
N GLN A 193 8.38 4.07 -6.77
CA GLN A 193 8.08 4.29 -5.35
C GLN A 193 6.89 3.42 -4.93
N GLY A 194 7.01 2.75 -3.77
CA GLY A 194 5.90 2.08 -3.13
C GLY A 194 5.11 3.08 -2.29
N THR A 195 3.93 3.48 -2.77
CA THR A 195 3.03 4.42 -2.07
C THR A 195 1.67 3.75 -1.87
N ILE A 196 1.10 3.90 -0.67
CA ILE A 196 -0.29 3.53 -0.37
C ILE A 196 -1.11 4.81 -0.38
N TYR A 197 -2.28 4.75 -1.01
CA TYR A 197 -3.26 5.83 -1.03
C TYR A 197 -4.36 5.57 -0.01
#